data_aeaf068b0788da63188c460b4085bcec
#
_entry.id   aeaf068b0788da63188c460b4085bcec
#
_cell.length_a   1.000
_cell.length_b   1.000
_cell.length_c   1.000
_cell.angle_alpha   90.00
_cell.angle_beta   90.00
_cell.angle_gamma   90.00
#
_symmetry.space_group_name_H-M   'P 1'
#
loop_
_entity.id
_entity.type
_entity.pdbx_description
1 polymer ?
#
loop_
_entity_poly.entity_id
_entity_poly.type
_entity_poly.pdbx_seq_one_letter_code
_entity_poly.pdbx_strand_id
1 'polypeptide(L)'
;MSGVAVLLTIILFLAFSASGLQKVIFNPTMSRSADHLGITKSTYQRVGGLEIAGAVGLLIGVAAWGSSFWAIINDAAAIGLFALMMGTALTHVRKGDRATAIAPVLLLGVLALLELTFRLAH
;
A
#
# COMPACT_ATOMS: atom_id res chain seq x y z
N MET A 1 -5.72 -8.53 -19.28
CA MET A 1 -5.98 -7.60 -18.17
C MET A 1 -6.48 -6.28 -18.71
N SER A 2 -7.41 -5.64 -18.02
CA SER A 2 -7.97 -4.36 -18.47
C SER A 2 -6.94 -3.23 -18.33
N GLY A 3 -7.09 -2.20 -19.18
CA GLY A 3 -6.27 -0.99 -19.06
C GLY A 3 -6.44 -0.29 -17.73
N VAL A 4 -7.64 -0.38 -17.13
CA VAL A 4 -7.91 0.19 -15.80
C VAL A 4 -7.07 -0.51 -14.74
N ALA A 5 -6.98 -1.82 -14.75
CA ALA A 5 -6.17 -2.57 -13.79
C ALA A 5 -4.70 -2.24 -13.94
N VAL A 6 -4.20 -2.11 -15.16
CA VAL A 6 -2.80 -1.72 -15.42
C VAL A 6 -2.52 -0.32 -14.88
N LEU A 7 -3.41 0.63 -15.15
CA LEU A 7 -3.27 2.01 -14.70
C LEU A 7 -3.27 2.09 -13.17
N LEU A 8 -4.20 1.39 -12.53
CA LEU A 8 -4.27 1.34 -11.06
C LEU A 8 -3.00 0.74 -10.47
N THR A 9 -2.46 -0.31 -11.08
CA THR A 9 -1.20 -0.92 -10.63
C THR A 9 -0.05 0.07 -10.68
N ILE A 10 0.07 0.83 -11.76
CA ILE A 10 1.13 1.84 -11.90
C ILE A 10 0.99 2.92 -10.82
N ILE A 11 -0.22 3.44 -10.62
CA ILE A 11 -0.49 4.44 -9.61
C ILE A 11 -0.13 3.92 -8.21
N LEU A 12 -0.58 2.70 -7.89
CA LEU A 12 -0.32 2.10 -6.59
C LEU A 12 1.16 1.81 -6.40
N PHE A 13 1.84 1.33 -7.43
CA PHE A 13 3.29 1.09 -7.37
C PHE A 13 4.04 2.36 -7.01
N LEU A 14 3.72 3.46 -7.69
CA LEU A 14 4.38 4.74 -7.43
C LEU A 14 4.06 5.27 -6.03
N ALA A 15 2.79 5.22 -5.63
CA ALA A 15 2.36 5.74 -4.33
C ALA A 15 2.97 4.95 -3.16
N PHE A 16 2.88 3.62 -3.21
CA PHE A 16 3.39 2.78 -2.12
C PHE A 16 4.91 2.73 -2.09
N SER A 17 5.57 2.78 -3.24
CA SER A 17 7.04 2.84 -3.29
C SER A 17 7.54 4.14 -2.67
N ALA A 18 6.92 5.26 -3.00
CA ALA A 18 7.30 6.56 -2.43
C ALA A 18 7.05 6.59 -0.92
N SER A 19 5.87 6.18 -0.48
CA SER A 19 5.51 6.13 0.94
C SER A 19 6.42 5.19 1.72
N GLY A 20 6.64 3.99 1.19
CA GLY A 20 7.47 2.99 1.85
C GLY A 20 8.93 3.43 1.94
N LEU A 21 9.45 4.02 0.87
CA LEU A 21 10.84 4.50 0.86
C LEU A 21 11.07 5.58 1.93
N GLN A 22 10.15 6.54 2.05
CA GLN A 22 10.24 7.56 3.09
C GLN A 22 10.28 6.97 4.49
N LYS A 23 9.46 5.93 4.75
CA LYS A 23 9.43 5.26 6.05
C LYS A 23 10.71 4.49 6.33
N VAL A 24 11.27 3.82 5.33
CA VAL A 24 12.53 3.07 5.48
C VAL A 24 13.69 4.04 5.75
N ILE A 25 13.77 5.15 5.01
CA ILE A 25 14.77 6.19 5.24
C ILE A 25 14.59 6.85 6.60
N PHE A 26 13.35 6.96 7.06
CA PHE A 26 13.00 7.51 8.36
C PHE A 26 13.50 8.95 8.52
N ASN A 27 13.16 9.80 7.56
CA ASN A 27 13.50 11.22 7.60
C ASN A 27 12.80 11.93 8.79
N PRO A 28 13.14 13.19 9.10
CA PRO A 28 12.53 13.88 10.25
C PRO A 28 11.00 13.95 10.20
N THR A 29 10.40 14.07 9.04
CA THR A 29 8.93 14.05 8.90
C THR A 29 8.35 12.71 9.33
N MET A 30 8.98 11.62 8.90
CA MET A 30 8.55 10.26 9.27
C MET A 30 8.79 9.99 10.75
N SER A 31 9.88 10.50 11.33
CA SER A 31 10.15 10.39 12.75
C SER A 31 9.03 11.05 13.57
N ARG A 32 8.60 12.25 13.17
CA ARG A 32 7.49 12.94 13.84
C ARG A 32 6.18 12.18 13.70
N SER A 33 5.91 11.62 12.52
CA SER A 33 4.71 10.82 12.29
C SER A 33 4.69 9.57 13.18
N ALA A 34 5.82 8.86 13.25
CA ALA A 34 5.93 7.66 14.09
C ALA A 34 5.72 7.99 15.55
N ASP A 35 6.32 9.08 16.04
CA ASP A 35 6.14 9.55 17.42
C ASP A 35 4.68 9.87 17.69
N HIS A 36 4.03 10.60 16.80
CA HIS A 36 2.61 10.95 16.92
C HIS A 36 1.74 9.70 17.01
N LEU A 37 2.01 8.69 16.17
CA LEU A 37 1.23 7.46 16.14
C LEU A 37 1.62 6.46 17.24
N GLY A 38 2.68 6.74 18.00
CA GLY A 38 3.14 5.84 19.04
C GLY A 38 3.80 4.58 18.51
N ILE A 39 4.40 4.65 17.33
CA ILE A 39 5.02 3.51 16.65
C ILE A 39 6.53 3.64 16.75
N THR A 40 7.20 2.52 17.06
CA THR A 40 8.67 2.51 17.12
C THR A 40 9.26 2.69 15.73
N LYS A 41 10.52 3.19 15.68
CA LYS A 41 11.25 3.31 14.41
C LYS A 41 11.30 1.99 13.65
N SER A 42 11.65 0.90 14.35
CA SER A 42 11.77 -0.42 13.73
C SER A 42 10.45 -0.86 13.10
N THR A 43 9.33 -0.71 13.80
CA THR A 43 8.00 -1.08 13.29
C THR A 43 7.63 -0.20 12.10
N TYR A 44 7.89 1.10 12.19
CA TYR A 44 7.58 2.03 11.11
C TYR A 44 8.35 1.70 9.83
N GLN A 45 9.63 1.38 9.98
CA GLN A 45 10.47 0.97 8.84
C GLN A 45 10.00 -0.36 8.25
N ARG A 46 9.54 -1.31 9.07
CA ARG A 46 8.95 -2.58 8.59
C ARG A 46 7.69 -2.34 7.78
N VAL A 47 6.84 -1.44 8.23
CA VAL A 47 5.64 -1.05 7.48
C VAL A 47 6.04 -0.49 6.11
N GLY A 48 7.05 0.38 6.07
CA GLY A 48 7.57 0.91 4.82
C GLY A 48 8.11 -0.17 3.89
N GLY A 49 8.86 -1.13 4.43
CA GLY A 49 9.36 -2.27 3.68
C GLY A 49 8.24 -3.13 3.10
N LEU A 50 7.17 -3.36 3.87
CA LEU A 50 5.99 -4.09 3.40
C LEU A 50 5.25 -3.34 2.29
N GLU A 51 5.18 -2.01 2.38
CA GLU A 51 4.59 -1.20 1.31
C GLU A 51 5.37 -1.34 -0.01
N ILE A 52 6.69 -1.30 0.07
CA ILE A 52 7.55 -1.50 -1.11
C ILE A 52 7.40 -2.91 -1.66
N ALA A 53 7.42 -3.92 -0.80
CA ALA A 53 7.25 -5.31 -1.21
C ALA A 53 5.90 -5.53 -1.90
N GLY A 54 4.83 -4.95 -1.34
CA GLY A 54 3.50 -5.00 -1.94
C GLY A 54 3.45 -4.31 -3.30
N ALA A 55 4.08 -3.14 -3.41
CA ALA A 55 4.16 -2.40 -4.67
C ALA A 55 4.87 -3.21 -5.76
N VAL A 56 6.00 -3.81 -5.41
CA VAL A 56 6.76 -4.67 -6.32
C VAL A 56 5.94 -5.89 -6.71
N GLY A 57 5.23 -6.49 -5.75
CA GLY A 57 4.36 -7.64 -6.02
C GLY A 57 3.25 -7.33 -7.00
N LEU A 58 2.63 -6.14 -6.88
CA LEU A 58 1.62 -5.69 -7.83
C LEU A 58 2.21 -5.55 -9.24
N LEU A 59 3.36 -4.92 -9.34
CA LEU A 59 4.01 -4.67 -10.63
C LEU A 59 4.42 -5.97 -11.31
N ILE A 60 5.06 -6.88 -10.56
CA ILE A 60 5.48 -8.18 -11.10
C ILE A 60 4.26 -8.98 -11.56
N GLY A 61 3.20 -9.00 -10.77
CA GLY A 61 1.97 -9.72 -11.10
C GLY A 61 1.34 -9.23 -12.40
N VAL A 62 1.41 -7.92 -12.66
CA VAL A 62 0.93 -7.34 -13.91
C VAL A 62 1.88 -7.65 -15.07
N ALA A 63 3.19 -7.49 -14.86
CA ALA A 63 4.19 -7.70 -15.90
C ALA A 63 4.27 -9.16 -16.37
N ALA A 64 4.01 -10.11 -15.48
CA ALA A 64 4.03 -11.54 -15.78
C ALA A 64 2.63 -12.08 -16.09
N TRP A 65 1.81 -11.27 -16.73
CA TRP A 65 0.44 -11.60 -17.06
C TRP A 65 0.36 -12.93 -17.83
N GLY A 66 -0.63 -13.73 -17.48
CA GLY A 66 -0.86 -15.03 -18.10
C GLY A 66 -0.38 -16.22 -17.27
N SER A 67 0.37 -15.99 -16.21
CA SER A 67 0.82 -17.03 -15.28
C SER A 67 -0.08 -17.05 -14.04
N SER A 68 -0.60 -18.23 -13.68
CA SER A 68 -1.40 -18.38 -12.46
C SER A 68 -0.60 -18.06 -11.21
N PHE A 69 0.68 -18.41 -11.20
CA PHE A 69 1.56 -18.12 -10.04
C PHE A 69 1.68 -16.61 -9.81
N TRP A 70 1.98 -15.86 -10.87
CA TRP A 70 2.16 -14.41 -10.75
C TRP A 70 0.86 -13.67 -10.49
N ALA A 71 -0.27 -14.23 -10.97
CA ALA A 71 -1.58 -13.71 -10.62
C ALA A 71 -1.85 -13.82 -9.13
N ILE A 72 -1.47 -14.94 -8.51
CA ILE A 72 -1.58 -15.11 -7.05
C ILE A 72 -0.71 -14.11 -6.31
N ILE A 73 0.49 -13.83 -6.80
CA ILE A 73 1.38 -12.82 -6.23
C ILE A 73 0.71 -11.43 -6.26
N ASN A 74 0.09 -11.07 -7.39
CA ASN A 74 -0.64 -9.81 -7.50
C ASN A 74 -1.80 -9.74 -6.50
N ASP A 75 -2.59 -10.82 -6.40
CA ASP A 75 -3.72 -10.89 -5.47
C ASP A 75 -3.26 -10.74 -4.03
N ALA A 76 -2.22 -11.48 -3.64
CA ALA A 76 -1.67 -11.43 -2.30
C ALA A 76 -1.14 -10.03 -1.97
N ALA A 77 -0.46 -9.38 -2.93
CA ALA A 77 0.04 -8.02 -2.76
C ALA A 77 -1.11 -7.03 -2.57
N ALA A 78 -2.16 -7.11 -3.38
CA ALA A 78 -3.30 -6.20 -3.28
C ALA A 78 -4.02 -6.36 -1.93
N ILE A 79 -4.25 -7.59 -1.50
CA ILE A 79 -4.90 -7.88 -0.22
C ILE A 79 -4.02 -7.41 0.94
N GLY A 80 -2.72 -7.67 0.87
CA GLY A 80 -1.78 -7.25 1.90
C GLY A 80 -1.70 -5.74 2.04
N LEU A 81 -1.65 -5.02 0.93
CA LEU A 81 -1.64 -3.54 0.94
C LEU A 81 -2.95 -2.99 1.48
N PHE A 82 -4.07 -3.57 1.11
CA PHE A 82 -5.37 -3.17 1.67
C PHE A 82 -5.38 -3.35 3.19
N ALA A 83 -4.97 -4.52 3.68
CA ALA A 83 -4.93 -4.80 5.11
C ALA A 83 -4.00 -3.83 5.85
N LEU A 84 -2.84 -3.52 5.25
CA LEU A 84 -1.88 -2.59 5.81
C LEU A 84 -2.48 -1.18 5.91
N MET A 85 -3.20 -0.74 4.89
CA MET A 85 -3.86 0.58 4.90
C MET A 85 -5.00 0.62 5.92
N MET A 86 -5.75 -0.45 6.09
CA MET A 86 -6.79 -0.51 7.13
C MET A 86 -6.18 -0.42 8.52
N GLY A 87 -5.06 -1.11 8.76
CA GLY A 87 -4.34 -1.00 10.03
C GLY A 87 -3.82 0.42 10.28
N THR A 88 -3.29 1.06 9.25
CA THR A 88 -2.81 2.44 9.33
C THR A 88 -3.97 3.40 9.62
N ALA A 89 -5.09 3.24 8.92
CA ALA A 89 -6.29 4.06 9.16
C ALA A 89 -6.78 3.91 10.60
N LEU A 90 -6.83 2.70 11.11
CA LEU A 90 -7.24 2.43 12.48
C LEU A 90 -6.30 3.12 13.49
N THR A 91 -4.99 3.10 13.22
CA THR A 91 -4.02 3.78 14.07
C THR A 91 -4.29 5.28 14.11
N HIS A 92 -4.56 5.91 12.97
CA HIS A 92 -4.92 7.33 12.91
C HIS A 92 -6.22 7.62 13.68
N VAL A 93 -7.23 6.77 13.51
CA VAL A 93 -8.51 6.94 14.22
C VAL A 93 -8.31 6.86 15.73
N ARG A 94 -7.49 5.92 16.19
CA ARG A 94 -7.21 5.77 17.63
C ARG A 94 -6.49 6.96 18.22
N LYS A 95 -5.73 7.70 17.40
CA LYS A 95 -5.03 8.91 17.83
C LYS A 95 -5.88 10.17 17.66
N GLY A 96 -7.12 10.04 17.21
CA GLY A 96 -8.02 11.16 17.03
C GLY A 96 -7.65 12.06 15.86
N ASP A 97 -6.95 11.54 14.87
CA ASP A 97 -6.52 12.31 13.71
C ASP A 97 -7.72 12.74 12.85
N ARG A 98 -7.54 13.84 12.14
CA ARG A 98 -8.58 14.40 11.27
C ARG A 98 -8.75 13.57 10.00
N ALA A 99 -9.91 13.73 9.37
CA ALA A 99 -10.21 13.08 8.09
C ALA A 99 -9.15 13.36 7.02
N THR A 100 -8.51 14.53 7.06
CA THR A 100 -7.45 14.88 6.11
C THR A 100 -6.21 13.99 6.23
N ALA A 101 -5.97 13.40 7.40
CA ALA A 101 -4.89 12.43 7.60
C ALA A 101 -5.33 11.00 7.23
N ILE A 102 -6.60 10.69 7.42
CA ILE A 102 -7.15 9.34 7.22
C ILE A 102 -7.53 9.09 5.76
N ALA A 103 -8.07 10.11 5.07
CA ALA A 103 -8.59 9.98 3.71
C ALA A 103 -7.57 9.44 2.71
N PRO A 104 -6.30 9.91 2.67
CA PRO A 104 -5.32 9.34 1.72
C PRO A 104 -5.06 7.87 1.96
N VAL A 105 -5.03 7.42 3.22
CA VAL A 105 -4.81 6.03 3.59
C VAL A 105 -5.98 5.17 3.11
N LEU A 106 -7.21 5.62 3.35
CA LEU A 106 -8.41 4.91 2.90
C LEU A 106 -8.48 4.87 1.37
N LEU A 107 -8.11 5.97 0.72
CA LEU A 107 -8.08 6.02 -0.75
C LEU A 107 -7.14 4.97 -1.32
N LEU A 108 -5.92 4.86 -0.78
CA LEU A 108 -4.95 3.87 -1.25
C LEU A 108 -5.47 2.45 -1.01
N GLY A 109 -6.10 2.20 0.14
CA GLY A 109 -6.69 0.89 0.43
C GLY A 109 -7.81 0.54 -0.55
N VAL A 110 -8.70 1.48 -0.84
CA VAL A 110 -9.79 1.29 -1.80
C VAL A 110 -9.24 1.06 -3.21
N LEU A 111 -8.21 1.81 -3.61
CA LEU A 111 -7.58 1.62 -4.92
C LEU A 111 -6.94 0.24 -5.05
N ALA A 112 -6.36 -0.29 -3.97
CA ALA A 112 -5.82 -1.65 -3.97
C ALA A 112 -6.92 -2.69 -4.19
N LEU A 113 -8.07 -2.52 -3.53
CA LEU A 113 -9.23 -3.40 -3.75
C LEU A 113 -9.79 -3.26 -5.16
N LEU A 114 -9.85 -2.05 -5.70
CA LEU A 114 -10.33 -1.83 -7.06
C LEU A 114 -9.40 -2.48 -8.08
N GLU A 115 -8.08 -2.39 -7.89
CA GLU A 115 -7.12 -3.07 -8.76
C GLU A 115 -7.39 -4.57 -8.76
N LEU A 116 -7.54 -5.18 -7.60
CA LEU A 116 -7.85 -6.60 -7.47
C LEU A 116 -9.17 -6.94 -8.17
N THR A 117 -10.21 -6.14 -7.96
CA THR A 117 -11.52 -6.34 -8.56
C THR A 117 -11.44 -6.29 -10.09
N PHE A 118 -10.79 -5.27 -10.64
CA PHE A 118 -10.65 -5.13 -12.08
C PHE A 118 -9.79 -6.23 -12.69
N ARG A 119 -8.76 -6.67 -11.97
CA ARG A 119 -7.93 -7.77 -12.43
C ARG A 119 -8.70 -9.10 -12.47
N LEU A 120 -9.49 -9.38 -11.42
CA LEU A 120 -10.28 -10.61 -11.35
C LEU A 120 -11.43 -10.63 -12.35
N ALA A 121 -11.99 -9.46 -12.69
CA ALA A 121 -13.10 -9.36 -13.64
C ALA A 121 -12.67 -9.59 -15.10
N HIS A 122 -11.40 -9.54 -15.38
CA HIS A 122 -10.83 -9.67 -16.72
C HIS A 122 -9.70 -10.67 -16.75
#